data_c830030e3208a4c5fcaedbd9caff7ab7
#
_entry.id   c830030e3208a4c5fcaedbd9caff7ab7
#
_cell.length_a   1.000
_cell.length_b   1.000
_cell.length_c   1.000
_cell.angle_alpha   90.00
_cell.angle_beta   90.00
_cell.angle_gamma   90.00
#
_symmetry.space_group_name_H-M   'P 1'
#
loop_
_entity.id
_entity.type
_entity.pdbx_description
1 polymer ?
#
loop_
_entity_poly.entity_id
_entity_poly.type
_entity_poly.pdbx_seq_one_letter_code
_entity_poly.pdbx_strand_id
1 'polypeptide(L)'
;MTGSSGEVAEQHVYWQRNLWVCTLGSFTTLIAMTLLLPFLPLYLHSLGVEEEASIAHWSAVAYGATFLTAALTAPLWGRLADKYGRKLMLIRASLGMAVAMSLMGMATAPWQLVALRLLAGLLGGYASGSMILVASQTPKEKTGWAVGILSSGVMAGNIAGPLVGGVLPGWMGIRATFLLTGAIIFITFLATLFLLKEQRQPPKKATASAVEETPAAIPLPVKIMWVSGMLLVFASMSVEPIITLYVATFTPSLQHATLLAGIVMAATALGSILAAPRIGALADRVGHWRVLSFGLVVCGILLIPQAFVTAVWQLVVLRFCMGLALGGMLPCITAIIRHHAGANNTGRLLGYS
;
A
#
# COMPACT_ATOMS: atom_id res chain seq x y z
N MET A 1 -47.05 2.67 -2.88
CA MET A 1 -45.70 3.29 -3.03
C MET A 1 -45.02 3.52 -1.68
N THR A 2 -44.99 2.51 -0.79
CA THR A 2 -44.41 2.63 0.59
C THR A 2 -43.29 1.64 0.89
N GLY A 3 -42.79 0.92 -0.11
CA GLY A 3 -41.73 -0.10 0.07
C GLY A 3 -40.30 0.40 -0.07
N SER A 4 -40.04 1.55 -0.71
CA SER A 4 -38.67 1.92 -1.09
C SER A 4 -37.90 2.70 0.00
N SER A 5 -38.57 3.38 0.91
CA SER A 5 -37.93 4.18 1.97
C SER A 5 -37.43 3.35 3.15
N GLY A 6 -38.05 2.23 3.45
CA GLY A 6 -37.62 1.30 4.51
C GLY A 6 -36.39 0.51 4.14
N GLU A 7 -36.29 0.02 2.91
CA GLU A 7 -35.14 -0.74 2.41
C GLU A 7 -33.88 0.12 2.28
N VAL A 8 -34.01 1.40 1.91
CA VAL A 8 -32.88 2.34 1.81
C VAL A 8 -32.36 2.70 3.19
N ALA A 9 -33.20 2.79 4.21
CA ALA A 9 -32.79 3.06 5.60
C ALA A 9 -32.04 1.87 6.21
N GLU A 10 -32.45 0.63 5.92
CA GLU A 10 -31.77 -0.57 6.40
C GLU A 10 -30.38 -0.78 5.71
N GLN A 11 -30.19 -0.32 4.48
CA GLN A 11 -28.96 -0.48 3.71
C GLN A 11 -27.75 0.24 4.32
N HIS A 12 -27.95 1.20 5.22
CA HIS A 12 -26.88 2.03 5.77
C HIS A 12 -26.66 1.91 7.29
N VAL A 13 -27.34 0.98 7.96
CA VAL A 13 -27.29 0.87 9.44
C VAL A 13 -25.86 0.57 9.96
N TYR A 14 -25.07 -0.18 9.22
CA TYR A 14 -23.78 -0.66 9.70
C TYR A 14 -22.55 0.05 9.11
N TRP A 15 -22.74 1.07 8.26
CA TRP A 15 -21.62 1.68 7.52
C TRP A 15 -20.54 2.28 8.41
N GLN A 16 -20.90 2.91 9.53
CA GLN A 16 -19.92 3.49 10.46
C GLN A 16 -19.04 2.41 11.10
N ARG A 17 -19.68 1.33 11.56
CA ARG A 17 -18.94 0.21 12.14
C ARG A 17 -18.03 -0.46 11.10
N ASN A 18 -18.52 -0.67 9.89
CA ASN A 18 -17.74 -1.20 8.79
C ASN A 18 -16.56 -0.28 8.45
N LEU A 19 -16.77 1.04 8.45
CA LEU A 19 -15.71 2.03 8.23
C LEU A 19 -14.59 1.86 9.27
N TRP A 20 -14.90 1.81 10.56
CA TRP A 20 -13.88 1.69 11.60
C TRP A 20 -13.14 0.36 11.55
N VAL A 21 -13.84 -0.75 11.33
CA VAL A 21 -13.21 -2.07 11.16
C VAL A 21 -12.28 -2.08 9.95
N CYS A 22 -12.72 -1.54 8.82
CA CYS A 22 -11.91 -1.44 7.61
C CYS A 22 -10.71 -0.51 7.78
N THR A 23 -10.87 0.62 8.47
CA THR A 23 -9.78 1.58 8.72
C THR A 23 -8.71 0.99 9.63
N LEU A 24 -9.10 0.41 10.77
CA LEU A 24 -8.17 -0.26 11.68
C LEU A 24 -7.51 -1.47 11.02
N GLY A 25 -8.27 -2.25 10.26
CA GLY A 25 -7.73 -3.39 9.55
C GLY A 25 -6.75 -2.99 8.44
N SER A 26 -7.05 -1.93 7.70
CA SER A 26 -6.10 -1.39 6.72
C SER A 26 -4.84 -0.83 7.38
N PHE A 27 -4.98 -0.10 8.47
CA PHE A 27 -3.88 0.41 9.27
C PHE A 27 -2.94 -0.72 9.74
N THR A 28 -3.48 -1.76 10.38
CA THR A 28 -2.69 -2.88 10.90
C THR A 28 -2.04 -3.72 9.81
N THR A 29 -2.74 -3.97 8.70
CA THR A 29 -2.18 -4.73 7.58
C THR A 29 -1.10 -3.95 6.83
N LEU A 30 -1.21 -2.61 6.72
CA LEU A 30 -0.16 -1.77 6.14
C LEU A 30 1.08 -1.70 7.05
N ILE A 31 0.90 -1.59 8.37
CA ILE A 31 2.03 -1.74 9.30
C ILE A 31 2.75 -3.06 9.05
N ALA A 32 2.02 -4.17 8.98
CA ALA A 32 2.61 -5.48 8.75
C ALA A 32 3.38 -5.59 7.43
N MET A 33 2.90 -4.95 6.37
CA MET A 33 3.57 -4.98 5.08
C MET A 33 4.88 -4.17 5.07
N THR A 34 4.92 -3.07 5.80
CA THR A 34 6.02 -2.10 5.74
C THR A 34 7.00 -2.20 6.90
N LEU A 35 6.61 -2.81 8.04
CA LEU A 35 7.48 -2.93 9.22
C LEU A 35 8.76 -3.75 8.97
N LEU A 36 8.73 -4.71 8.05
CA LEU A 36 9.89 -5.55 7.76
C LEU A 36 11.02 -4.77 7.08
N LEU A 37 10.70 -3.72 6.34
CA LEU A 37 11.65 -2.99 5.51
C LEU A 37 12.92 -2.53 6.26
N PRO A 38 12.82 -1.83 7.41
CA PRO A 38 14.02 -1.34 8.09
C PRO A 38 14.87 -2.44 8.69
N PHE A 39 14.30 -3.57 9.11
CA PHE A 39 15.07 -4.65 9.73
C PHE A 39 15.31 -5.88 8.83
N LEU A 40 14.90 -5.81 7.57
CA LEU A 40 15.07 -6.92 6.62
C LEU A 40 16.55 -7.36 6.47
N PRO A 41 17.53 -6.46 6.34
CA PRO A 41 18.94 -6.84 6.33
C PRO A 41 19.39 -7.50 7.64
N LEU A 42 18.96 -6.98 8.80
CA LEU A 42 19.25 -7.57 10.11
C LEU A 42 18.68 -8.98 10.22
N TYR A 43 17.45 -9.17 9.71
CA TYR A 43 16.83 -10.48 9.70
C TYR A 43 17.57 -11.47 8.81
N LEU A 44 17.93 -11.08 7.59
CA LEU A 44 18.71 -11.93 6.68
C LEU A 44 20.07 -12.32 7.25
N HIS A 45 20.73 -11.39 7.93
CA HIS A 45 21.96 -11.68 8.66
C HIS A 45 21.73 -12.75 9.74
N SER A 46 20.64 -12.66 10.50
CA SER A 46 20.27 -13.67 11.49
C SER A 46 19.89 -15.03 10.90
N LEU A 47 19.55 -15.09 9.59
CA LEU A 47 19.30 -16.31 8.83
C LEU A 47 20.56 -16.89 8.17
N GLY A 48 21.75 -16.36 8.50
CA GLY A 48 23.04 -16.88 8.05
C GLY A 48 23.56 -16.27 6.74
N VAL A 49 23.02 -15.13 6.30
CA VAL A 49 23.58 -14.40 5.15
C VAL A 49 24.57 -13.36 5.66
N GLU A 50 25.87 -13.57 5.43
CA GLU A 50 26.94 -12.71 5.97
C GLU A 50 27.41 -11.64 4.98
N GLU A 51 27.39 -11.95 3.69
CA GLU A 51 27.88 -11.06 2.65
C GLU A 51 26.89 -9.94 2.34
N GLU A 52 27.31 -8.67 2.38
CA GLU A 52 26.44 -7.49 2.15
C GLU A 52 25.76 -7.51 0.78
N ALA A 53 26.47 -7.92 -0.27
CA ALA A 53 25.89 -8.04 -1.61
C ALA A 53 24.78 -9.10 -1.65
N SER A 54 24.96 -10.22 -0.96
CA SER A 54 23.96 -11.27 -0.81
C SER A 54 22.78 -10.81 0.03
N ILE A 55 22.99 -10.04 1.10
CA ILE A 55 21.91 -9.43 1.90
C ILE A 55 21.10 -8.47 1.03
N ALA A 56 21.74 -7.61 0.25
CA ALA A 56 21.05 -6.69 -0.65
C ALA A 56 20.21 -7.43 -1.70
N HIS A 57 20.79 -8.50 -2.29
CA HIS A 57 20.09 -9.34 -3.27
C HIS A 57 18.86 -10.02 -2.66
N TRP A 58 18.99 -10.71 -1.53
CA TRP A 58 17.88 -11.37 -0.86
C TRP A 58 16.82 -10.38 -0.38
N SER A 59 17.23 -9.18 0.06
CA SER A 59 16.31 -8.10 0.43
C SER A 59 15.46 -7.65 -0.75
N ALA A 60 16.08 -7.42 -1.91
CA ALA A 60 15.38 -7.02 -3.12
C ALA A 60 14.41 -8.12 -3.60
N VAL A 61 14.85 -9.39 -3.59
CA VAL A 61 14.02 -10.54 -3.97
C VAL A 61 12.83 -10.71 -3.01
N ALA A 62 13.07 -10.67 -1.69
CA ALA A 62 12.02 -10.83 -0.69
C ALA A 62 10.99 -9.67 -0.78
N TYR A 63 11.45 -8.45 -1.01
CA TYR A 63 10.58 -7.30 -1.17
C TYR A 63 9.76 -7.38 -2.45
N GLY A 64 10.42 -7.60 -3.59
CA GLY A 64 9.77 -7.72 -4.90
C GLY A 64 8.78 -8.88 -5.00
N ALA A 65 9.07 -10.00 -4.30
CA ALA A 65 8.22 -11.19 -4.29
C ALA A 65 6.78 -10.90 -3.87
N THR A 66 6.59 -10.05 -2.84
CA THR A 66 5.25 -9.68 -2.35
C THR A 66 4.45 -8.89 -3.39
N PHE A 67 5.08 -7.90 -4.02
CA PHE A 67 4.40 -7.08 -5.02
C PHE A 67 4.12 -7.86 -6.31
N LEU A 68 5.04 -8.74 -6.70
CA LEU A 68 4.85 -9.60 -7.87
C LEU A 68 3.59 -10.47 -7.73
N THR A 69 3.46 -11.18 -6.62
CA THR A 69 2.29 -12.04 -6.41
C THR A 69 1.02 -11.24 -6.17
N ALA A 70 1.10 -10.10 -5.48
CA ALA A 70 -0.05 -9.22 -5.30
C ALA A 70 -0.57 -8.70 -6.65
N ALA A 71 0.32 -8.26 -7.55
CA ALA A 71 -0.06 -7.78 -8.88
C ALA A 71 -0.67 -8.88 -9.76
N LEU A 72 -0.07 -10.07 -9.78
CA LEU A 72 -0.56 -11.20 -10.56
C LEU A 72 -1.93 -11.71 -10.07
N THR A 73 -2.20 -11.62 -8.77
CA THR A 73 -3.42 -12.17 -8.17
C THR A 73 -4.54 -11.15 -7.98
N ALA A 74 -4.25 -9.84 -8.06
CA ALA A 74 -5.25 -8.79 -7.89
C ALA A 74 -6.49 -8.96 -8.81
N PRO A 75 -6.36 -9.28 -10.13
CA PRO A 75 -7.52 -9.49 -10.98
C PRO A 75 -8.36 -10.71 -10.57
N LEU A 76 -7.71 -11.77 -10.08
CA LEU A 76 -8.39 -12.98 -9.59
C LEU A 76 -9.24 -12.65 -8.36
N TRP A 77 -8.63 -11.97 -7.38
CA TRP A 77 -9.33 -11.60 -6.14
C TRP A 77 -10.44 -10.58 -6.37
N GLY A 78 -10.28 -9.67 -7.34
CA GLY A 78 -11.34 -8.77 -7.76
C GLY A 78 -12.57 -9.52 -8.26
N ARG A 79 -12.40 -10.49 -9.19
CA ARG A 79 -13.50 -11.33 -9.69
C ARG A 79 -14.16 -12.17 -8.60
N LEU A 80 -13.37 -12.74 -7.70
CA LEU A 80 -13.88 -13.51 -6.57
C LEU A 80 -14.64 -12.63 -5.57
N ALA A 81 -14.20 -11.40 -5.33
CA ALA A 81 -14.90 -10.43 -4.50
C ALA A 81 -16.28 -10.07 -5.05
N ASP A 82 -16.38 -9.91 -6.38
CA ASP A 82 -17.66 -9.62 -7.03
C ASP A 82 -18.62 -10.83 -6.98
N LYS A 83 -18.08 -12.08 -7.04
CA LYS A 83 -18.87 -13.31 -7.00
C LYS A 83 -19.29 -13.73 -5.58
N TYR A 84 -18.36 -13.72 -4.64
CA TYR A 84 -18.55 -14.27 -3.29
C TYR A 84 -18.76 -13.22 -2.20
N GLY A 85 -18.60 -11.95 -2.53
CA GLY A 85 -18.70 -10.82 -1.61
C GLY A 85 -17.34 -10.35 -1.09
N ARG A 86 -17.30 -9.09 -0.72
CA ARG A 86 -16.07 -8.40 -0.31
C ARG A 86 -15.64 -8.77 1.11
N LYS A 87 -16.60 -8.99 2.01
CA LYS A 87 -16.33 -9.44 3.38
C LYS A 87 -15.51 -10.71 3.41
N LEU A 88 -15.86 -11.72 2.60
CA LEU A 88 -15.13 -12.99 2.55
C LEU A 88 -13.68 -12.78 2.08
N MET A 89 -13.46 -11.87 1.13
CA MET A 89 -12.11 -11.53 0.66
C MET A 89 -11.28 -10.81 1.74
N LEU A 90 -11.90 -9.96 2.56
CA LEU A 90 -11.22 -9.30 3.68
C LEU A 90 -10.87 -10.29 4.80
N ILE A 91 -11.78 -11.23 5.11
CA ILE A 91 -11.53 -12.32 6.06
C ILE A 91 -10.34 -13.15 5.61
N ARG A 92 -10.33 -13.58 4.35
CA ARG A 92 -9.21 -14.33 3.76
C ARG A 92 -7.89 -13.53 3.83
N ALA A 93 -7.92 -12.24 3.45
CA ALA A 93 -6.72 -11.40 3.42
C ALA A 93 -6.14 -11.21 4.83
N SER A 94 -6.97 -10.92 5.83
CA SER A 94 -6.52 -10.74 7.22
C SER A 94 -6.01 -12.05 7.83
N LEU A 95 -6.72 -13.17 7.67
CA LEU A 95 -6.26 -14.46 8.17
C LEU A 95 -4.96 -14.90 7.50
N GLY A 96 -4.90 -14.81 6.17
CA GLY A 96 -3.72 -15.18 5.43
C GLY A 96 -2.50 -14.34 5.78
N MET A 97 -2.68 -13.04 5.98
CA MET A 97 -1.61 -12.15 6.42
C MET A 97 -1.16 -12.47 7.85
N ALA A 98 -2.10 -12.76 8.78
CA ALA A 98 -1.76 -13.15 10.15
C ALA A 98 -0.91 -14.42 10.18
N VAL A 99 -1.28 -15.43 9.39
CA VAL A 99 -0.54 -16.69 9.26
C VAL A 99 0.84 -16.43 8.64
N ALA A 100 0.89 -15.72 7.51
CA ALA A 100 2.14 -15.44 6.82
C ALA A 100 3.14 -14.69 7.71
N MET A 101 2.68 -13.67 8.44
CA MET A 101 3.52 -12.91 9.36
C MET A 101 4.03 -13.77 10.53
N SER A 102 3.17 -14.59 11.12
CA SER A 102 3.59 -15.49 12.20
C SER A 102 4.63 -16.52 11.72
N LEU A 103 4.45 -17.08 10.53
CA LEU A 103 5.40 -18.01 9.94
C LEU A 103 6.72 -17.34 9.54
N MET A 104 6.70 -16.06 9.12
CA MET A 104 7.93 -15.32 8.84
C MET A 104 8.82 -15.24 10.09
N GLY A 105 8.24 -15.08 11.29
CA GLY A 105 9.01 -15.12 12.53
C GLY A 105 9.64 -16.48 12.85
N MET A 106 9.21 -17.55 12.20
CA MET A 106 9.71 -18.92 12.40
C MET A 106 10.66 -19.37 11.28
N ALA A 107 10.91 -18.53 10.27
CA ALA A 107 11.80 -18.89 9.18
C ALA A 107 13.24 -19.11 9.69
N THR A 108 13.92 -20.09 9.09
CA THR A 108 15.28 -20.49 9.42
C THR A 108 16.23 -20.35 8.24
N ALA A 109 15.72 -20.00 7.06
CA ALA A 109 16.52 -19.81 5.84
C ALA A 109 15.94 -18.67 4.98
N PRO A 110 16.78 -17.96 4.21
CA PRO A 110 16.36 -16.83 3.37
C PRO A 110 15.29 -17.19 2.34
N TRP A 111 15.36 -18.37 1.73
CA TRP A 111 14.35 -18.79 0.75
C TRP A 111 12.96 -19.01 1.36
N GLN A 112 12.89 -19.42 2.65
CA GLN A 112 11.61 -19.53 3.37
C GLN A 112 10.96 -18.16 3.54
N LEU A 113 11.76 -17.13 3.88
CA LEU A 113 11.30 -15.76 3.96
C LEU A 113 10.71 -15.30 2.61
N VAL A 114 11.41 -15.56 1.50
CA VAL A 114 10.92 -15.23 0.15
C VAL A 114 9.61 -15.95 -0.16
N ALA A 115 9.53 -17.25 0.13
CA ALA A 115 8.30 -18.03 -0.07
C ALA A 115 7.11 -17.48 0.74
N LEU A 116 7.35 -17.07 1.98
CA LEU A 116 6.33 -16.48 2.84
C LEU A 116 5.96 -15.05 2.38
N ARG A 117 6.89 -14.32 1.80
CA ARG A 117 6.61 -13.01 1.17
C ARG A 117 5.79 -13.17 -0.11
N LEU A 118 6.03 -14.20 -0.92
CA LEU A 118 5.15 -14.57 -2.04
C LEU A 118 3.74 -14.90 -1.54
N LEU A 119 3.65 -15.68 -0.47
CA LEU A 119 2.36 -16.04 0.15
C LEU A 119 1.62 -14.80 0.68
N ALA A 120 2.34 -13.88 1.34
CA ALA A 120 1.77 -12.63 1.85
C ALA A 120 1.21 -11.75 0.71
N GLY A 121 1.89 -11.66 -0.42
CA GLY A 121 1.39 -10.97 -1.61
C GLY A 121 0.17 -11.66 -2.22
N LEU A 122 0.22 -13.01 -2.36
CA LEU A 122 -0.89 -13.83 -2.85
C LEU A 122 -2.16 -13.63 -2.00
N LEU A 123 -2.02 -13.58 -0.68
CA LEU A 123 -3.12 -13.47 0.27
C LEU A 123 -3.48 -12.02 0.63
N GLY A 124 -2.72 -11.04 0.17
CA GLY A 124 -2.92 -9.62 0.45
C GLY A 124 -4.22 -9.03 -0.13
N GLY A 125 -4.30 -7.67 -0.11
CA GLY A 125 -5.42 -6.94 -0.71
C GLY A 125 -6.48 -6.48 0.28
N TYR A 126 -6.20 -6.45 1.61
CA TYR A 126 -7.16 -5.98 2.61
C TYR A 126 -7.52 -4.50 2.40
N ALA A 127 -6.52 -3.62 2.23
CA ALA A 127 -6.75 -2.18 2.09
C ALA A 127 -7.56 -1.83 0.83
N SER A 128 -7.23 -2.42 -0.32
CA SER A 128 -7.98 -2.20 -1.57
C SER A 128 -9.41 -2.75 -1.50
N GLY A 129 -9.59 -3.93 -0.93
CA GLY A 129 -10.92 -4.51 -0.70
C GLY A 129 -11.76 -3.66 0.26
N SER A 130 -11.15 -3.14 1.32
CA SER A 130 -11.79 -2.23 2.29
C SER A 130 -12.24 -0.94 1.64
N MET A 131 -11.41 -0.35 0.76
CA MET A 131 -11.73 0.87 0.03
C MET A 131 -13.01 0.72 -0.79
N ILE A 132 -13.12 -0.37 -1.52
CA ILE A 132 -14.27 -0.63 -2.37
C ILE A 132 -15.52 -0.95 -1.52
N LEU A 133 -15.37 -1.71 -0.43
CA LEU A 133 -16.48 -2.03 0.47
C LEU A 133 -17.03 -0.76 1.13
N VAL A 134 -16.17 0.08 1.70
CA VAL A 134 -16.56 1.35 2.33
C VAL A 134 -17.22 2.29 1.32
N ALA A 135 -16.63 2.44 0.13
CA ALA A 135 -17.19 3.30 -0.91
C ALA A 135 -18.58 2.83 -1.38
N SER A 136 -18.83 1.51 -1.40
CA SER A 136 -20.12 0.94 -1.86
C SER A 136 -21.21 0.93 -0.81
N GLN A 137 -20.88 0.89 0.49
CA GLN A 137 -21.84 0.75 1.58
C GLN A 137 -22.10 2.04 2.36
N THR A 138 -21.32 3.08 2.12
CA THR A 138 -21.53 4.39 2.75
C THR A 138 -22.58 5.21 1.98
N PRO A 139 -23.46 5.95 2.68
CA PRO A 139 -24.38 6.90 2.04
C PRO A 139 -23.62 7.85 1.11
N LYS A 140 -24.21 8.18 -0.04
CA LYS A 140 -23.57 9.00 -1.09
C LYS A 140 -23.01 10.32 -0.57
N GLU A 141 -23.75 10.97 0.34
CA GLU A 141 -23.39 12.27 0.94
C GLU A 141 -22.14 12.18 1.84
N LYS A 142 -21.82 10.98 2.37
CA LYS A 142 -20.72 10.74 3.30
C LYS A 142 -19.61 9.88 2.73
N THR A 143 -19.73 9.42 1.48
CA THR A 143 -18.75 8.50 0.86
C THR A 143 -17.36 9.13 0.79
N GLY A 144 -17.26 10.40 0.39
CA GLY A 144 -15.97 11.11 0.34
C GLY A 144 -15.29 11.19 1.71
N TRP A 145 -16.06 11.51 2.75
CA TRP A 145 -15.54 11.57 4.12
C TRP A 145 -15.07 10.18 4.63
N ALA A 146 -15.86 9.14 4.40
CA ALA A 146 -15.53 7.79 4.84
C ALA A 146 -14.29 7.23 4.13
N VAL A 147 -14.21 7.44 2.81
CA VAL A 147 -13.00 7.07 2.03
C VAL A 147 -11.79 7.86 2.49
N GLY A 148 -11.96 9.14 2.84
CA GLY A 148 -10.90 9.98 3.41
C GLY A 148 -10.36 9.43 4.73
N ILE A 149 -11.23 9.01 5.66
CA ILE A 149 -10.82 8.39 6.93
C ILE A 149 -10.06 7.07 6.68
N LEU A 150 -10.58 6.22 5.80
CA LEU A 150 -9.92 4.97 5.45
C LEU A 150 -8.54 5.22 4.85
N SER A 151 -8.43 6.17 3.92
CA SER A 151 -7.15 6.56 3.32
C SER A 151 -6.16 7.11 4.36
N SER A 152 -6.65 7.88 5.34
CA SER A 152 -5.81 8.35 6.45
C SER A 152 -5.28 7.19 7.29
N GLY A 153 -6.10 6.16 7.53
CA GLY A 153 -5.65 4.93 8.21
C GLY A 153 -4.58 4.18 7.43
N VAL A 154 -4.74 4.05 6.12
CA VAL A 154 -3.73 3.46 5.21
C VAL A 154 -2.42 4.25 5.27
N MET A 155 -2.49 5.57 5.17
CA MET A 155 -1.31 6.44 5.21
C MET A 155 -0.62 6.40 6.58
N ALA A 156 -1.39 6.42 7.67
CA ALA A 156 -0.84 6.26 9.02
C ALA A 156 -0.12 4.92 9.20
N GLY A 157 -0.65 3.83 8.62
CA GLY A 157 -0.01 2.51 8.61
C GLY A 157 1.33 2.51 7.87
N ASN A 158 1.41 3.19 6.74
CA ASN A 158 2.66 3.33 5.96
C ASN A 158 3.76 4.10 6.72
N ILE A 159 3.39 5.08 7.58
CA ILE A 159 4.35 5.79 8.45
C ILE A 159 4.71 4.93 9.65
N ALA A 160 3.69 4.39 10.33
CA ALA A 160 3.88 3.65 11.57
C ALA A 160 4.67 2.35 11.36
N GLY A 161 4.50 1.68 10.20
CA GLY A 161 5.17 0.43 9.91
C GLY A 161 6.69 0.49 10.02
N PRO A 162 7.38 1.35 9.26
CA PRO A 162 8.84 1.49 9.35
C PRO A 162 9.32 1.96 10.73
N LEU A 163 8.56 2.82 11.43
CA LEU A 163 8.90 3.24 12.79
C LEU A 163 8.81 2.07 13.78
N VAL A 164 7.71 1.33 13.73
CA VAL A 164 7.52 0.12 14.54
C VAL A 164 8.59 -0.93 14.22
N GLY A 165 8.86 -1.15 12.93
CA GLY A 165 9.90 -2.07 12.47
C GLY A 165 11.32 -1.63 12.82
N GLY A 166 11.56 -0.33 12.96
CA GLY A 166 12.83 0.22 13.44
C GLY A 166 13.07 -0.01 14.94
N VAL A 167 12.01 -0.04 15.74
CA VAL A 167 12.09 -0.07 17.21
C VAL A 167 11.89 -1.47 17.78
N LEU A 168 10.82 -2.18 17.39
CA LEU A 168 10.41 -3.43 18.05
C LEU A 168 11.45 -4.55 18.01
N PRO A 169 12.16 -4.79 16.87
CA PRO A 169 13.17 -5.85 16.84
C PRO A 169 14.30 -5.66 17.83
N GLY A 170 14.65 -4.40 18.15
CA GLY A 170 15.64 -4.07 19.17
C GLY A 170 15.19 -4.34 20.60
N TRP A 171 13.89 -4.28 20.89
CA TRP A 171 13.34 -4.46 22.23
C TRP A 171 12.99 -5.92 22.53
N MET A 172 12.32 -6.59 21.61
CA MET A 172 11.77 -7.95 21.87
C MET A 172 12.34 -9.01 20.93
N GLY A 173 13.24 -8.62 20.03
CA GLY A 173 13.78 -9.49 18.99
C GLY A 173 12.88 -9.66 17.77
N ILE A 174 13.47 -10.13 16.69
CA ILE A 174 12.82 -10.24 15.37
C ILE A 174 11.63 -11.21 15.41
N ARG A 175 11.82 -12.40 15.99
CA ARG A 175 10.76 -13.43 16.05
C ARG A 175 9.53 -12.96 16.80
N ALA A 176 9.72 -12.34 17.97
CA ALA A 176 8.62 -11.81 18.77
C ALA A 176 7.90 -10.66 18.06
N THR A 177 8.62 -9.81 17.32
CA THR A 177 8.04 -8.74 16.50
C THR A 177 7.08 -9.31 15.44
N PHE A 178 7.48 -10.36 14.74
CA PHE A 178 6.60 -11.01 13.75
C PHE A 178 5.39 -11.66 14.40
N LEU A 179 5.57 -12.39 15.51
CA LEU A 179 4.47 -13.04 16.23
C LEU A 179 3.48 -12.02 16.79
N LEU A 180 3.97 -10.94 17.37
CA LEU A 180 3.10 -9.85 17.84
C LEU A 180 2.32 -9.22 16.70
N THR A 181 2.98 -8.95 15.57
CA THR A 181 2.31 -8.40 14.38
C THR A 181 1.27 -9.38 13.84
N GLY A 182 1.60 -10.66 13.75
CA GLY A 182 0.66 -11.71 13.38
C GLY A 182 -0.55 -11.77 14.31
N ALA A 183 -0.33 -11.66 15.62
CA ALA A 183 -1.41 -11.64 16.63
C ALA A 183 -2.33 -10.40 16.47
N ILE A 184 -1.76 -9.22 16.21
CA ILE A 184 -2.54 -8.00 15.96
C ILE A 184 -3.41 -8.15 14.70
N ILE A 185 -2.84 -8.72 13.62
CA ILE A 185 -3.62 -8.97 12.40
C ILE A 185 -4.67 -10.06 12.63
N PHE A 186 -4.40 -11.05 13.48
CA PHE A 186 -5.39 -12.05 13.86
C PHE A 186 -6.57 -11.43 14.62
N ILE A 187 -6.32 -10.43 15.48
CA ILE A 187 -7.39 -9.64 16.11
C ILE A 187 -8.19 -8.88 15.02
N THR A 188 -7.51 -8.32 14.03
CA THR A 188 -8.16 -7.69 12.87
C THR A 188 -9.02 -8.68 12.09
N PHE A 189 -8.54 -9.92 11.90
CA PHE A 189 -9.32 -10.99 11.30
C PHE A 189 -10.59 -11.28 12.11
N LEU A 190 -10.50 -11.42 13.43
CA LEU A 190 -11.65 -11.65 14.30
C LEU A 190 -12.65 -10.46 14.24
N ALA A 191 -12.14 -9.23 14.28
CA ALA A 191 -12.97 -8.04 14.12
C ALA A 191 -13.68 -8.02 12.75
N THR A 192 -12.98 -8.37 11.67
CA THR A 192 -13.57 -8.46 10.33
C THR A 192 -14.62 -9.58 10.25
N LEU A 193 -14.35 -10.72 10.86
CA LEU A 193 -15.25 -11.89 10.85
C LEU A 193 -16.58 -11.57 11.59
N PHE A 194 -16.49 -11.02 12.80
CA PHE A 194 -17.64 -10.85 13.69
C PHE A 194 -18.32 -9.49 13.57
N LEU A 195 -17.56 -8.40 13.39
CA LEU A 195 -18.10 -7.05 13.41
C LEU A 195 -18.50 -6.52 12.04
N LEU A 196 -17.80 -6.95 10.96
CA LEU A 196 -18.10 -6.45 9.62
C LEU A 196 -19.38 -7.12 9.08
N LYS A 197 -20.33 -6.32 8.65
CA LYS A 197 -21.58 -6.80 8.03
C LYS A 197 -21.65 -6.26 6.60
N GLU A 198 -21.57 -7.16 5.64
CA GLU A 198 -21.74 -6.83 4.22
C GLU A 198 -23.20 -7.03 3.84
N GLN A 199 -23.81 -5.99 3.30
CA GLN A 199 -25.09 -6.07 2.62
C GLN A 199 -24.79 -6.34 1.15
N ARG A 200 -25.10 -7.57 0.69
CA ARG A 200 -24.96 -7.92 -0.72
C ARG A 200 -25.94 -7.11 -1.54
N GLN A 201 -25.42 -6.19 -2.34
CA GLN A 201 -26.20 -5.67 -3.45
C GLN A 201 -26.30 -6.80 -4.48
N PRO A 202 -27.51 -7.09 -5.00
CA PRO A 202 -27.63 -8.00 -6.13
C PRO A 202 -26.69 -7.50 -7.24
N PRO A 203 -25.98 -8.41 -7.93
CA PRO A 203 -25.11 -8.00 -9.02
C PRO A 203 -25.96 -7.11 -9.93
N LYS A 204 -25.54 -5.84 -10.11
CA LYS A 204 -26.13 -5.02 -11.16
C LYS A 204 -26.00 -5.87 -12.41
N LYS A 205 -27.15 -6.37 -12.92
CA LYS A 205 -27.21 -6.99 -14.23
C LYS A 205 -26.53 -5.98 -15.13
N ALA A 206 -25.37 -6.35 -15.67
CA ALA A 206 -24.77 -5.60 -16.73
C ALA A 206 -25.94 -5.43 -17.72
N THR A 207 -26.47 -4.22 -17.81
CA THR A 207 -27.45 -3.91 -18.82
C THR A 207 -26.80 -4.37 -20.11
N ALA A 208 -27.47 -5.27 -20.81
CA ALA A 208 -27.03 -5.94 -22.03
C ALA A 208 -26.89 -4.97 -23.23
N SER A 209 -26.53 -3.74 -22.95
CA SER A 209 -26.06 -2.70 -23.86
C SER A 209 -24.54 -2.55 -23.78
N ALA A 210 -23.81 -3.64 -23.45
CA ALA A 210 -22.47 -3.78 -23.96
C ALA A 210 -22.66 -4.07 -25.47
N VAL A 211 -22.95 -3.03 -26.23
CA VAL A 211 -22.53 -2.96 -27.63
C VAL A 211 -21.09 -3.47 -27.59
N GLU A 212 -20.81 -4.50 -28.39
CA GLU A 212 -19.45 -4.92 -28.76
C GLU A 212 -18.75 -3.70 -29.35
N GLU A 213 -18.35 -2.74 -28.50
CA GLU A 213 -17.40 -1.73 -28.90
C GLU A 213 -16.09 -2.50 -29.14
N THR A 214 -15.76 -2.64 -30.42
CA THR A 214 -14.41 -2.92 -30.90
C THR A 214 -13.43 -2.28 -29.91
N PRO A 215 -12.39 -2.99 -29.45
CA PRO A 215 -11.46 -2.47 -28.45
C PRO A 215 -10.87 -1.16 -28.96
N ALA A 216 -11.47 -0.05 -28.58
CA ALA A 216 -10.98 1.28 -28.94
C ALA A 216 -9.51 1.34 -28.51
N ALA A 217 -8.64 1.71 -29.42
CA ALA A 217 -7.21 1.79 -29.16
C ALA A 217 -6.98 2.65 -27.91
N ILE A 218 -6.26 2.10 -26.93
CA ILE A 218 -5.98 2.79 -25.67
C ILE A 218 -5.26 4.11 -26.01
N PRO A 219 -5.78 5.27 -25.58
CA PRO A 219 -5.20 6.56 -25.91
C PRO A 219 -3.74 6.65 -25.46
N LEU A 220 -2.89 7.24 -26.28
CA LEU A 220 -1.46 7.39 -25.97
C LEU A 220 -1.20 8.05 -24.61
N PRO A 221 -1.93 9.09 -24.17
CA PRO A 221 -1.77 9.66 -22.83
C PRO A 221 -1.96 8.65 -21.71
N VAL A 222 -2.88 7.70 -21.83
CA VAL A 222 -3.11 6.65 -20.83
C VAL A 222 -1.93 5.69 -20.76
N LYS A 223 -1.39 5.28 -21.91
CA LYS A 223 -0.18 4.42 -21.96
C LYS A 223 1.02 5.12 -21.32
N ILE A 224 1.23 6.40 -21.60
CA ILE A 224 2.29 7.21 -21.01
C ILE A 224 2.11 7.27 -19.48
N MET A 225 0.87 7.44 -18.98
CA MET A 225 0.60 7.47 -17.55
C MET A 225 0.87 6.14 -16.86
N TRP A 226 0.55 5.02 -17.48
CA TRP A 226 0.90 3.70 -16.94
C TRP A 226 2.41 3.52 -16.82
N VAL A 227 3.15 3.86 -17.89
CA VAL A 227 4.62 3.76 -17.85
C VAL A 227 5.21 4.72 -16.82
N SER A 228 4.72 5.97 -16.76
CA SER A 228 5.18 6.95 -15.76
C SER A 228 4.88 6.51 -14.33
N GLY A 229 3.69 5.95 -14.08
CA GLY A 229 3.32 5.41 -12.77
C GLY A 229 4.19 4.22 -12.38
N MET A 230 4.40 3.28 -13.31
CA MET A 230 5.29 2.14 -13.11
C MET A 230 6.73 2.59 -12.79
N LEU A 231 7.29 3.51 -13.57
CA LEU A 231 8.65 4.02 -13.35
C LEU A 231 8.77 4.79 -12.03
N LEU A 232 7.74 5.55 -11.66
CA LEU A 232 7.70 6.28 -10.39
C LEU A 232 7.74 5.33 -9.20
N VAL A 233 6.88 4.33 -9.20
CA VAL A 233 6.82 3.31 -8.14
C VAL A 233 8.11 2.49 -8.13
N PHE A 234 8.62 2.09 -9.29
CA PHE A 234 9.88 1.37 -9.43
C PHE A 234 11.04 2.18 -8.83
N ALA A 235 11.20 3.44 -9.18
CA ALA A 235 12.27 4.30 -8.65
C ALA A 235 12.16 4.49 -7.13
N SER A 236 10.93 4.62 -6.61
CA SER A 236 10.69 4.75 -5.16
C SER A 236 11.00 3.45 -4.41
N MET A 237 10.53 2.31 -4.93
CA MET A 237 10.63 1.01 -4.28
C MET A 237 12.01 0.36 -4.42
N SER A 238 12.78 0.69 -5.46
CA SER A 238 14.12 0.12 -5.68
C SER A 238 15.13 0.52 -4.60
N VAL A 239 14.97 1.68 -3.99
CA VAL A 239 15.88 2.20 -2.97
C VAL A 239 15.52 1.70 -1.57
N GLU A 240 14.24 1.39 -1.30
CA GLU A 240 13.79 1.01 0.03
C GLU A 240 14.52 -0.21 0.63
N PRO A 241 14.78 -1.31 -0.10
CA PRO A 241 15.46 -2.47 0.46
C PRO A 241 16.91 -2.22 0.89
N ILE A 242 17.56 -1.22 0.29
CA ILE A 242 18.96 -0.90 0.54
C ILE A 242 19.17 0.24 1.54
N ILE A 243 18.13 0.97 1.92
CA ILE A 243 18.25 2.12 2.84
C ILE A 243 18.92 1.72 4.15
N THR A 244 18.56 0.58 4.72
CA THR A 244 19.10 0.14 6.00
C THR A 244 20.59 -0.20 5.88
N LEU A 245 21.03 -0.85 4.80
CA LEU A 245 22.43 -1.11 4.53
C LEU A 245 23.20 0.19 4.31
N TYR A 246 22.61 1.15 3.59
CA TYR A 246 23.23 2.45 3.38
C TYR A 246 23.34 3.25 4.68
N VAL A 247 22.32 3.25 5.52
CA VAL A 247 22.38 3.87 6.86
C VAL A 247 23.40 3.18 7.76
N ALA A 248 23.59 1.87 7.63
CA ALA A 248 24.59 1.12 8.39
C ALA A 248 26.04 1.59 8.12
N THR A 249 26.32 2.20 6.96
CA THR A 249 27.64 2.77 6.69
C THR A 249 27.97 3.98 7.58
N PHE A 250 26.95 4.63 8.18
CA PHE A 250 27.10 5.79 9.05
C PHE A 250 27.02 5.46 10.54
N THR A 251 26.73 4.21 10.91
CA THR A 251 26.50 3.81 12.30
C THR A 251 27.23 2.52 12.64
N PRO A 252 27.82 2.41 13.86
CA PRO A 252 28.62 1.23 14.23
C PRO A 252 27.75 -0.01 14.53
N SER A 253 26.43 0.14 14.69
CA SER A 253 25.53 -0.93 15.09
C SER A 253 24.38 -1.09 14.12
N LEU A 254 24.15 -2.31 13.64
CA LEU A 254 23.05 -2.63 12.73
C LEU A 254 21.66 -2.38 13.37
N GLN A 255 21.54 -2.49 14.69
CA GLN A 255 20.31 -2.14 15.40
C GLN A 255 20.01 -0.64 15.32
N HIS A 256 21.01 0.22 15.53
CA HIS A 256 20.87 1.67 15.34
C HIS A 256 20.56 2.03 13.89
N ALA A 257 21.21 1.34 12.93
CA ALA A 257 20.91 1.51 11.52
C ALA A 257 19.44 1.20 11.20
N THR A 258 18.90 0.14 11.77
CA THR A 258 17.48 -0.26 11.60
C THR A 258 16.53 0.83 12.10
N LEU A 259 16.77 1.38 13.28
CA LEU A 259 15.96 2.48 13.82
C LEU A 259 16.02 3.72 12.93
N LEU A 260 17.23 4.13 12.56
CA LEU A 260 17.43 5.31 11.72
C LEU A 260 16.84 5.14 10.31
N ALA A 261 16.95 3.93 9.74
CA ALA A 261 16.30 3.60 8.47
C ALA A 261 14.78 3.72 8.56
N GLY A 262 14.18 3.26 9.67
CA GLY A 262 12.76 3.45 9.95
C GLY A 262 12.35 4.93 9.95
N ILE A 263 13.16 5.80 10.55
CA ILE A 263 12.93 7.25 10.57
C ILE A 263 13.05 7.84 9.15
N VAL A 264 14.06 7.43 8.38
CA VAL A 264 14.26 7.87 6.98
C VAL A 264 13.07 7.50 6.11
N MET A 265 12.56 6.27 6.22
CA MET A 265 11.39 5.80 5.47
C MET A 265 10.12 6.53 5.90
N ALA A 266 9.91 6.71 7.20
CA ALA A 266 8.77 7.44 7.75
C ALA A 266 8.79 8.92 7.33
N ALA A 267 9.96 9.55 7.22
CA ALA A 267 10.09 10.91 6.74
C ALA A 267 9.57 11.06 5.30
N THR A 268 9.87 10.11 4.41
CA THR A 268 9.34 10.10 3.04
C THR A 268 7.81 10.03 3.03
N ALA A 269 7.25 9.10 3.80
CA ALA A 269 5.79 8.92 3.88
C ALA A 269 5.11 10.16 4.49
N LEU A 270 5.69 10.76 5.53
CA LEU A 270 5.20 11.99 6.15
C LEU A 270 5.20 13.16 5.16
N GLY A 271 6.29 13.36 4.44
CA GLY A 271 6.38 14.38 3.40
C GLY A 271 5.29 14.22 2.34
N SER A 272 5.07 12.99 1.87
CA SER A 272 4.05 12.67 0.88
C SER A 272 2.63 13.01 1.37
N ILE A 273 2.29 12.66 2.60
CA ILE A 273 0.98 12.96 3.19
C ILE A 273 0.74 14.46 3.35
N LEU A 274 1.73 15.19 3.83
CA LEU A 274 1.61 16.64 4.01
C LEU A 274 1.47 17.40 2.70
N ALA A 275 2.11 16.90 1.64
CA ALA A 275 2.10 17.54 0.32
C ALA A 275 0.86 17.19 -0.51
N ALA A 276 0.32 15.96 -0.38
CA ALA A 276 -0.73 15.44 -1.26
C ALA A 276 -1.93 16.39 -1.44
N PRO A 277 -2.54 16.98 -0.39
CA PRO A 277 -3.68 17.88 -0.57
C PRO A 277 -3.31 19.19 -1.29
N ARG A 278 -2.12 19.74 -0.99
CA ARG A 278 -1.65 21.00 -1.59
C ARG A 278 -1.26 20.83 -3.05
N ILE A 279 -0.56 19.74 -3.36
CA ILE A 279 -0.15 19.43 -4.74
C ILE A 279 -1.36 19.05 -5.58
N GLY A 280 -2.35 18.31 -5.02
CA GLY A 280 -3.61 18.04 -5.68
C GLY A 280 -4.35 19.33 -6.06
N ALA A 281 -4.54 20.24 -5.12
CA ALA A 281 -5.15 21.56 -5.37
C ALA A 281 -4.37 22.43 -6.38
N LEU A 282 -3.04 22.34 -6.38
CA LEU A 282 -2.19 23.01 -7.37
C LEU A 282 -2.38 22.37 -8.76
N ALA A 283 -2.46 21.05 -8.84
CA ALA A 283 -2.65 20.32 -10.09
C ALA A 283 -4.00 20.65 -10.75
N ASP A 284 -5.06 20.85 -9.95
CA ASP A 284 -6.36 21.29 -10.43
C ASP A 284 -6.32 22.69 -11.06
N ARG A 285 -5.44 23.59 -10.57
CA ARG A 285 -5.29 24.98 -11.07
C ARG A 285 -4.33 25.10 -12.26
N VAL A 286 -3.17 24.46 -12.17
CA VAL A 286 -2.06 24.65 -13.14
C VAL A 286 -2.06 23.57 -14.22
N GLY A 287 -2.76 22.45 -13.98
CA GLY A 287 -2.85 21.29 -14.85
C GLY A 287 -1.99 20.12 -14.38
N HIS A 288 -2.59 18.94 -14.36
CA HIS A 288 -2.01 17.70 -13.84
C HIS A 288 -0.69 17.29 -14.54
N TRP A 289 -0.58 17.52 -15.86
CA TRP A 289 0.63 17.22 -16.66
C TRP A 289 1.85 18.03 -16.19
N ARG A 290 1.66 19.32 -15.96
CA ARG A 290 2.76 20.22 -15.53
C ARG A 290 3.25 19.86 -14.15
N VAL A 291 2.33 19.61 -13.23
CA VAL A 291 2.66 19.22 -11.85
C VAL A 291 3.37 17.87 -11.83
N LEU A 292 2.89 16.88 -12.59
CA LEU A 292 3.53 15.57 -12.69
C LEU A 292 4.95 15.67 -13.27
N SER A 293 5.12 16.39 -14.39
CA SER A 293 6.44 16.55 -15.02
C SER A 293 7.43 17.27 -14.10
N PHE A 294 7.00 18.34 -13.44
CA PHE A 294 7.84 19.06 -12.48
C PHE A 294 8.21 18.17 -11.29
N GLY A 295 7.25 17.44 -10.73
CA GLY A 295 7.48 16.53 -9.63
C GLY A 295 8.48 15.42 -9.97
N LEU A 296 8.40 14.82 -11.18
CA LEU A 296 9.36 13.82 -11.64
C LEU A 296 10.78 14.38 -11.74
N VAL A 297 10.92 15.60 -12.27
CA VAL A 297 12.24 16.27 -12.34
C VAL A 297 12.79 16.53 -10.95
N VAL A 298 11.97 17.05 -10.03
CA VAL A 298 12.38 17.30 -8.63
C VAL A 298 12.79 16.01 -7.94
N CYS A 299 12.04 14.91 -8.11
CA CYS A 299 12.41 13.61 -7.55
C CYS A 299 13.75 13.11 -8.12
N GLY A 300 13.96 13.23 -9.43
CA GLY A 300 15.23 12.86 -10.06
C GLY A 300 16.41 13.67 -9.51
N ILE A 301 16.23 14.99 -9.37
CA ILE A 301 17.27 15.87 -8.79
C ILE A 301 17.54 15.51 -7.33
N LEU A 302 16.51 15.20 -6.53
CA LEU A 302 16.67 14.86 -5.11
C LEU A 302 17.28 13.45 -4.88
N LEU A 303 17.25 12.57 -5.87
CA LEU A 303 17.93 11.25 -5.78
C LEU A 303 19.45 11.37 -5.83
N ILE A 304 19.98 12.31 -6.64
CA ILE A 304 21.42 12.46 -6.84
C ILE A 304 22.17 12.78 -5.54
N PRO A 305 21.80 13.80 -4.74
CA PRO A 305 22.52 14.13 -3.52
C PRO A 305 22.41 13.05 -2.44
N GLN A 306 21.40 12.17 -2.50
CA GLN A 306 21.29 11.06 -1.55
C GLN A 306 22.48 10.08 -1.62
N ALA A 307 23.15 9.98 -2.77
CA ALA A 307 24.35 9.16 -2.93
C ALA A 307 25.61 9.78 -2.27
N PHE A 308 25.59 11.08 -1.96
CA PHE A 308 26.74 11.84 -1.45
C PHE A 308 26.58 12.33 -0.02
N VAL A 309 25.53 11.87 0.70
CA VAL A 309 25.32 12.25 2.09
C VAL A 309 26.42 11.69 2.98
N THR A 310 26.81 12.46 3.97
CA THR A 310 27.84 12.11 4.96
C THR A 310 27.27 11.84 6.36
N ALA A 311 25.97 12.08 6.54
CA ALA A 311 25.29 11.89 7.81
C ALA A 311 23.81 11.53 7.61
N VAL A 312 23.24 10.73 8.51
CA VAL A 312 21.86 10.23 8.40
C VAL A 312 20.82 11.35 8.38
N TRP A 313 21.03 12.44 9.12
CA TRP A 313 20.07 13.56 9.13
C TRP A 313 19.89 14.21 7.75
N GLN A 314 20.96 14.26 6.94
CA GLN A 314 20.89 14.75 5.55
C GLN A 314 19.99 13.87 4.70
N LEU A 315 20.10 12.54 4.88
CA LEU A 315 19.24 11.57 4.20
C LEU A 315 17.78 11.72 4.64
N VAL A 316 17.51 11.94 5.94
CA VAL A 316 16.15 12.21 6.47
C VAL A 316 15.54 13.44 5.78
N VAL A 317 16.29 14.53 5.70
CA VAL A 317 15.82 15.78 5.05
C VAL A 317 15.55 15.57 3.56
N LEU A 318 16.48 14.94 2.83
CA LEU A 318 16.33 14.69 1.40
C LEU A 318 15.14 13.75 1.12
N ARG A 319 14.96 12.74 1.94
CA ARG A 319 13.83 11.81 1.86
C ARG A 319 12.49 12.49 2.19
N PHE A 320 12.46 13.36 3.16
CA PHE A 320 11.28 14.18 3.45
C PHE A 320 10.93 15.07 2.26
N CYS A 321 11.91 15.80 1.69
CA CYS A 321 11.72 16.62 0.50
C CYS A 321 11.26 15.80 -0.72
N MET A 322 11.83 14.59 -0.90
CA MET A 322 11.37 13.67 -1.94
C MET A 322 9.93 13.24 -1.70
N GLY A 323 9.55 12.95 -0.45
CA GLY A 323 8.17 12.67 -0.07
C GLY A 323 7.22 13.80 -0.43
N LEU A 324 7.59 15.06 -0.17
CA LEU A 324 6.81 16.23 -0.59
C LEU A 324 6.57 16.25 -2.11
N ALA A 325 7.57 15.90 -2.92
CA ALA A 325 7.41 15.83 -4.37
C ALA A 325 6.53 14.66 -4.81
N LEU A 326 6.65 13.49 -4.17
CA LEU A 326 5.90 12.27 -4.50
C LEU A 326 4.40 12.36 -4.20
N GLY A 327 4.02 13.10 -3.14
CA GLY A 327 2.67 13.05 -2.57
C GLY A 327 1.52 13.43 -3.50
N GLY A 328 1.77 14.17 -4.58
CA GLY A 328 0.76 14.57 -5.55
C GLY A 328 0.79 13.79 -6.88
N MET A 329 1.80 12.94 -7.10
CA MET A 329 2.00 12.37 -8.43
C MET A 329 1.01 11.27 -8.78
N LEU A 330 0.74 10.32 -7.87
CA LEU A 330 -0.24 9.26 -8.14
C LEU A 330 -1.66 9.81 -8.37
N PRO A 331 -2.17 10.76 -7.57
CA PRO A 331 -3.41 11.46 -7.88
C PRO A 331 -3.41 12.15 -9.26
N CYS A 332 -2.32 12.77 -9.66
CA CYS A 332 -2.20 13.39 -10.99
C CYS A 332 -2.29 12.34 -12.12
N ILE A 333 -1.59 11.20 -11.98
CA ILE A 333 -1.65 10.10 -12.93
C ILE A 333 -3.08 9.58 -13.08
N THR A 334 -3.76 9.32 -11.97
CA THR A 334 -5.14 8.83 -11.96
C THR A 334 -6.12 9.84 -12.57
N ALA A 335 -5.93 11.14 -12.31
CA ALA A 335 -6.74 12.22 -12.87
C ALA A 335 -6.56 12.32 -14.40
N ILE A 336 -5.33 12.23 -14.90
CA ILE A 336 -5.04 12.23 -16.35
C ILE A 336 -5.64 11.02 -17.04
N ILE A 337 -5.50 9.82 -16.45
CA ILE A 337 -6.13 8.60 -16.97
C ILE A 337 -7.65 8.78 -17.05
N ARG A 338 -8.27 9.26 -15.96
CA ARG A 338 -9.72 9.49 -15.92
C ARG A 338 -10.20 10.47 -16.97
N HIS A 339 -9.45 11.53 -17.23
CA HIS A 339 -9.80 12.53 -18.25
C HIS A 339 -9.78 11.98 -19.67
N HIS A 340 -8.84 11.07 -19.97
CA HIS A 340 -8.67 10.52 -21.33
C HIS A 340 -9.36 9.17 -21.55
N ALA A 341 -9.85 8.51 -20.49
CA ALA A 341 -10.43 7.17 -20.56
C ALA A 341 -11.86 7.12 -21.07
N GLY A 342 -12.58 8.28 -21.10
CA GLY A 342 -14.02 8.29 -21.38
C GLY A 342 -14.83 7.64 -20.24
N ALA A 343 -16.13 7.97 -20.15
CA ALA A 343 -16.97 7.57 -19.01
C ALA A 343 -17.11 6.04 -18.85
N ASN A 344 -17.14 5.30 -19.97
CA ASN A 344 -17.42 3.84 -19.96
C ASN A 344 -16.19 2.97 -19.67
N ASN A 345 -14.96 3.45 -19.92
CA ASN A 345 -13.73 2.67 -19.82
C ASN A 345 -12.85 3.05 -18.61
N THR A 346 -13.23 4.08 -17.86
CA THR A 346 -12.42 4.62 -16.74
C THR A 346 -12.10 3.56 -15.69
N GLY A 347 -13.06 2.76 -15.25
CA GLY A 347 -12.84 1.73 -14.25
C GLY A 347 -11.87 0.64 -14.70
N ARG A 348 -11.97 0.21 -15.96
CA ARG A 348 -11.07 -0.79 -16.55
C ARG A 348 -9.65 -0.26 -16.67
N LEU A 349 -9.48 0.96 -17.17
CA LEU A 349 -8.17 1.56 -17.41
C LEU A 349 -7.45 1.98 -16.11
N LEU A 350 -8.21 2.39 -15.07
CA LEU A 350 -7.67 2.61 -13.72
C LEU A 350 -7.31 1.30 -13.02
N GLY A 351 -7.95 0.20 -13.36
CA GLY A 351 -7.60 -1.12 -12.81
C GLY A 351 -6.25 -1.67 -13.28
N TYR A 352 -5.68 -1.09 -14.34
CA TYR A 352 -4.35 -1.41 -14.86
C TYR A 352 -3.26 -0.43 -14.39
N SER A 353 -3.60 0.64 -13.69
CA SER A 353 -2.67 1.62 -13.12
C SER A 353 -2.36 1.31 -11.66
#